data_5963ec19ed20dc5083c8266b2663802a
#
_entry.id   5963ec19ed20dc5083c8266b2663802a
#
_cell.length_a   1.000
_cell.length_b   1.000
_cell.length_c   1.000
_cell.angle_alpha   90.00
_cell.angle_beta   90.00
_cell.angle_gamma   90.00
#
_symmetry.space_group_name_H-M   'P 1'
#
loop_
_entity.id
_entity.type
_entity.pdbx_description
1 polymer ?
#
loop_
_entity_poly.entity_id
_entity_poly.type
_entity_poly.pdbx_seq_one_letter_code
_entity_poly.pdbx_strand_id
1 'polypeptide(L)'
;MEVRPHQIEKDFYSPITTPFGYFGSTFNADGSSGGINFSMWSYEAGKEEPPIAQLSHLLSVGSQRASFGGFGHEGTGVKLRDWNPYEGLKVASGALALRLDPGKPYDTYTAYFYDQTLETWRLFASGR
;
A
#
# COMPACT_ATOMS: atom_id res chain seq x y z
N MET A 1 3.57 1.07 -12.13
CA MET A 1 4.96 0.52 -12.15
C MET A 1 4.87 -0.98 -12.08
N GLU A 2 5.61 -1.69 -12.89
CA GLU A 2 5.77 -3.14 -12.82
C GLU A 2 7.03 -3.47 -12.02
N VAL A 3 6.92 -4.40 -11.08
CA VAL A 3 8.03 -4.84 -10.24
C VAL A 3 8.37 -6.28 -10.61
N ARG A 4 9.59 -6.50 -11.08
CA ARG A 4 10.14 -7.83 -11.39
C ARG A 4 11.42 -8.01 -10.58
N PRO A 5 11.39 -8.65 -9.42
CA PRO A 5 12.61 -8.90 -8.68
C PRO A 5 13.51 -9.85 -9.48
N HIS A 6 14.78 -9.50 -9.66
CA HIS A 6 15.79 -10.34 -10.32
C HIS A 6 16.16 -11.55 -9.46
N GLN A 7 16.09 -11.37 -8.16
CA GLN A 7 16.37 -12.39 -7.18
C GLN A 7 15.28 -12.32 -6.13
N ILE A 8 14.57 -13.43 -5.92
CA ILE A 8 13.47 -13.47 -4.97
C ILE A 8 14.07 -13.76 -3.60
N GLU A 9 14.15 -12.72 -2.79
CA GLU A 9 14.49 -12.80 -1.38
C GLU A 9 13.25 -12.41 -0.56
N LYS A 10 13.18 -12.90 0.67
CA LYS A 10 12.17 -12.45 1.63
C LYS A 10 12.46 -11.00 1.95
N ASP A 11 11.73 -10.08 1.32
CA ASP A 11 11.92 -8.65 1.54
C ASP A 11 10.67 -7.84 1.19
N PHE A 12 10.70 -6.59 1.60
CA PHE A 12 9.72 -5.58 1.26
C PHE A 12 10.28 -4.66 0.18
N TYR A 13 9.55 -4.54 -0.90
CA TYR A 13 9.90 -3.68 -2.02
C TYR A 13 8.90 -2.53 -2.11
N SER A 14 9.39 -1.30 -1.97
CA SER A 14 8.58 -0.08 -2.08
C SER A 14 8.89 0.68 -3.37
N PRO A 15 8.38 0.20 -4.52
CA PRO A 15 8.68 0.79 -5.83
C PRO A 15 8.06 2.17 -6.03
N ILE A 16 7.02 2.50 -5.28
CA ILE A 16 6.38 3.80 -5.32
C ILE A 16 6.54 4.45 -3.95
N THR A 17 7.49 5.37 -3.85
CA THR A 17 7.74 6.16 -2.65
C THR A 17 7.49 7.63 -2.96
N THR A 18 6.78 8.29 -2.06
CA THR A 18 6.48 9.72 -2.12
C THR A 18 6.97 10.39 -0.85
N PRO A 19 7.03 11.73 -0.78
CA PRO A 19 7.32 12.43 0.47
C PRO A 19 6.34 12.14 1.61
N PHE A 20 5.17 11.58 1.31
CA PHE A 20 4.06 11.40 2.25
C PHE A 20 3.71 9.94 2.51
N GLY A 21 4.46 9.00 1.95
CA GLY A 21 4.19 7.58 2.15
C GLY A 21 4.72 6.69 1.03
N TYR A 22 4.33 5.42 1.07
CA TYR A 22 4.77 4.44 0.08
C TYR A 22 3.68 3.44 -0.28
N PHE A 23 3.86 2.81 -1.44
CA PHE A 23 3.04 1.70 -1.91
C PHE A 23 3.94 0.62 -2.49
N GLY A 24 3.87 -0.59 -1.95
CA GLY A 24 4.79 -1.66 -2.29
C GLY A 24 4.29 -3.06 -1.97
N SER A 25 5.12 -4.05 -2.30
CA SER A 25 4.83 -5.48 -2.15
C SER A 25 5.86 -6.15 -1.26
N THR A 26 5.42 -7.17 -0.53
CA THR A 26 6.29 -8.08 0.21
C THR A 26 6.37 -9.40 -0.52
N PHE A 27 7.56 -10.00 -0.56
CA PHE A 27 7.80 -11.33 -1.12
C PHE A 27 8.37 -12.26 -0.03
N ASN A 28 7.95 -13.52 -0.07
CA ASN A 28 8.51 -14.57 0.76
C ASN A 28 9.74 -15.20 0.06
N ALA A 29 10.55 -15.92 0.81
CA ALA A 29 11.76 -16.57 0.28
C ALA A 29 11.49 -17.61 -0.82
N ASP A 30 10.28 -18.17 -0.87
CA ASP A 30 9.86 -19.12 -1.92
C ASP A 30 9.31 -18.43 -3.19
N GLY A 31 9.32 -17.09 -3.21
CA GLY A 31 8.83 -16.29 -4.33
C GLY A 31 7.34 -16.05 -4.33
N SER A 32 6.62 -16.53 -3.33
CA SER A 32 5.21 -16.19 -3.16
C SER A 32 5.02 -14.76 -2.66
N SER A 33 3.87 -14.16 -2.98
CA SER A 33 3.54 -12.83 -2.47
C SER A 33 3.24 -12.87 -0.97
N GLY A 34 3.89 -12.01 -0.20
CA GLY A 34 3.59 -11.76 1.21
C GLY A 34 2.48 -10.71 1.42
N GLY A 35 2.05 -10.07 0.34
CA GLY A 35 0.99 -9.05 0.36
C GLY A 35 1.44 -7.69 -0.18
N ILE A 36 0.52 -6.74 -0.10
CA ILE A 36 0.72 -5.36 -0.52
C ILE A 36 0.54 -4.45 0.69
N ASN A 37 1.36 -3.40 0.78
CA ASN A 37 1.26 -2.37 1.80
C ASN A 37 1.07 -1.01 1.15
N PHE A 38 0.16 -0.24 1.70
CA PHE A 38 -0.05 1.16 1.40
C PHE A 38 0.06 1.95 2.69
N SER A 39 1.01 2.86 2.75
CA SER A 39 1.27 3.70 3.92
C SER A 39 1.13 5.17 3.55
N MET A 40 0.47 5.92 4.41
CA MET A 40 0.39 7.37 4.34
C MET A 40 0.85 7.94 5.69
N TRP A 41 1.92 8.73 5.66
CA TRP A 41 2.50 9.31 6.86
C TRP A 41 1.73 10.56 7.27
N SER A 42 1.33 10.61 8.52
CA SER A 42 0.61 11.74 9.08
C SER A 42 1.52 12.75 9.76
N TYR A 43 2.69 12.29 10.25
CA TYR A 43 3.67 13.12 10.95
C TYR A 43 5.05 12.46 10.94
N GLU A 44 6.08 13.23 11.24
CA GLU A 44 7.45 12.74 11.30
C GLU A 44 7.70 11.95 12.60
N ALA A 45 8.56 10.94 12.51
CA ALA A 45 9.04 10.21 13.68
C ALA A 45 9.64 11.16 14.74
N GLY A 46 9.27 10.94 16.00
CA GLY A 46 9.76 11.76 17.12
C GLY A 46 9.08 13.12 17.28
N LYS A 47 8.11 13.45 16.44
CA LYS A 47 7.23 14.60 16.63
C LYS A 47 6.00 14.23 17.43
N GLU A 48 5.35 15.21 18.03
CA GLU A 48 4.06 15.03 18.67
C GLU A 48 2.99 14.68 17.64
N GLU A 49 2.13 13.72 17.99
CA GLU A 49 1.02 13.31 17.15
C GLU A 49 0.04 14.48 16.98
N PRO A 50 -0.29 14.87 15.74
CA PRO A 50 -1.22 15.96 15.50
C PRO A 50 -2.65 15.54 15.89
N PRO A 51 -3.58 16.51 16.02
CA PRO A 51 -4.98 16.20 16.24
C PRO A 51 -5.54 15.24 15.19
N ILE A 52 -6.48 14.37 15.58
CA ILE A 52 -7.07 13.34 14.72
C ILE A 52 -7.54 13.89 13.37
N ALA A 53 -8.08 15.10 13.33
CA ALA A 53 -8.53 15.74 12.09
C ALA A 53 -7.41 16.02 11.08
N GLN A 54 -6.15 16.01 11.51
CA GLN A 54 -4.96 16.23 10.67
C GLN A 54 -4.23 14.93 10.33
N LEU A 55 -4.63 13.81 10.91
CA LEU A 55 -4.07 12.51 10.57
C LEU A 55 -4.56 12.06 9.18
N SER A 56 -3.79 11.18 8.56
CA SER A 56 -4.22 10.51 7.33
C SER A 56 -5.45 9.66 7.60
N HIS A 57 -6.42 9.73 6.71
CA HIS A 57 -7.68 9.00 6.81
C HIS A 57 -7.87 8.05 5.64
N LEU A 58 -8.28 6.82 5.96
CA LEU A 58 -8.72 5.87 4.97
C LEU A 58 -10.11 6.28 4.44
N LEU A 59 -10.25 6.36 3.11
CA LEU A 59 -11.51 6.69 2.44
C LEU A 59 -12.22 5.46 1.91
N SER A 60 -11.45 4.51 1.35
CA SER A 60 -11.98 3.26 0.82
C SER A 60 -10.93 2.16 0.80
N VAL A 61 -11.40 0.92 0.76
CA VAL A 61 -10.58 -0.29 0.63
C VAL A 61 -11.15 -1.20 -0.44
N GLY A 62 -10.30 -1.93 -1.14
CA GLY A 62 -10.69 -2.86 -2.19
C GLY A 62 -11.27 -4.17 -1.68
N SER A 63 -11.17 -4.45 -0.37
CA SER A 63 -11.70 -5.65 0.26
C SER A 63 -12.11 -5.39 1.71
N GLN A 64 -13.17 -6.03 2.16
CA GLN A 64 -13.58 -6.04 3.57
C GLN A 64 -12.56 -6.73 4.50
N ARG A 65 -11.65 -7.52 3.94
CA ARG A 65 -10.54 -8.16 4.67
C ARG A 65 -9.36 -7.20 4.90
N ALA A 66 -9.32 -6.06 4.22
CA ALA A 66 -8.29 -5.05 4.45
C ALA A 66 -8.52 -4.37 5.80
N SER A 67 -7.46 -4.25 6.59
CA SER A 67 -7.50 -3.54 7.86
C SER A 67 -6.63 -2.30 7.84
N PHE A 68 -7.12 -1.25 8.44
CA PHE A 68 -6.38 -0.01 8.66
C PHE A 68 -5.72 -0.03 10.04
N GLY A 69 -4.48 0.39 10.12
CA GLY A 69 -3.76 0.47 11.38
C GLY A 69 -2.60 1.44 11.31
N GLY A 70 -2.15 1.89 12.47
CA GLY A 70 -0.95 2.68 12.59
C GLY A 70 0.31 1.86 12.37
N PHE A 71 1.37 2.52 11.89
CA PHE A 71 2.71 1.97 11.71
C PHE A 71 3.68 2.44 12.80
N GLY A 72 3.17 2.86 13.96
CA GLY A 72 3.98 3.42 15.03
C GLY A 72 4.65 4.72 14.59
N HIS A 73 5.97 4.72 14.50
CA HIS A 73 6.75 5.91 14.11
C HIS A 73 6.54 6.38 12.65
N GLU A 74 5.89 5.60 11.82
CA GLU A 74 5.63 5.94 10.42
C GLU A 74 4.25 6.63 10.19
N GLY A 75 3.48 6.83 11.26
CA GLY A 75 2.14 7.41 11.16
C GLY A 75 1.05 6.39 10.88
N THR A 76 0.05 6.76 10.09
CA THR A 76 -1.08 5.90 9.71
C THR A 76 -0.89 5.29 8.33
N GLY A 77 -1.52 4.13 8.10
CA GLY A 77 -1.46 3.46 6.81
C GLY A 77 -2.44 2.29 6.70
N VAL A 78 -2.53 1.71 5.52
CA VAL A 78 -3.29 0.48 5.28
C VAL A 78 -2.36 -0.69 5.34
N LYS A 79 -2.57 -1.57 6.29
CA LYS A 79 -1.85 -2.84 6.37
C LYS A 79 -2.83 -3.97 6.15
N LEU A 80 -2.59 -4.76 5.12
CA LEU A 80 -3.34 -5.99 4.91
C LEU A 80 -2.94 -7.01 5.97
N ARG A 81 -3.95 -7.58 6.64
CA ARG A 81 -3.73 -8.67 7.58
C ARG A 81 -4.23 -9.98 7.04
N ASP A 82 -5.42 -9.99 6.50
CA ASP A 82 -6.15 -11.22 6.14
C ASP A 82 -6.48 -11.29 4.65
N TRP A 83 -6.01 -10.33 3.87
CA TRP A 83 -6.17 -10.34 2.43
C TRP A 83 -4.84 -10.09 1.71
N ASN A 84 -4.43 -11.10 0.95
CA ASN A 84 -3.36 -10.99 -0.02
C ASN A 84 -3.98 -11.19 -1.40
N PRO A 85 -4.06 -10.17 -2.27
CA PRO A 85 -4.66 -10.31 -3.59
C PRO A 85 -3.92 -11.30 -4.50
N TYR A 86 -2.72 -11.69 -4.14
CA TYR A 86 -1.88 -12.65 -4.88
C TYR A 86 -1.72 -13.98 -4.15
N GLU A 87 -2.58 -14.28 -3.16
CA GLU A 87 -2.50 -15.51 -2.39
C GLU A 87 -2.58 -16.75 -3.30
N GLY A 88 -1.65 -17.67 -3.11
CA GLY A 88 -1.55 -18.90 -3.90
C GLY A 88 -0.95 -18.74 -5.30
N LEU A 89 -0.66 -17.53 -5.74
CA LEU A 89 0.01 -17.26 -7.00
C LEU A 89 1.53 -17.15 -6.81
N LYS A 90 2.29 -17.83 -7.68
CA LYS A 90 3.71 -17.50 -7.87
C LYS A 90 3.76 -16.26 -8.75
N VAL A 91 3.91 -15.11 -8.11
CA VAL A 91 3.92 -13.82 -8.82
C VAL A 91 5.34 -13.52 -9.24
N ALA A 92 5.68 -13.80 -10.48
CA ALA A 92 6.97 -13.42 -11.06
C ALA A 92 7.08 -11.89 -11.24
N SER A 93 5.97 -11.18 -11.27
CA SER A 93 5.92 -9.72 -11.35
C SER A 93 4.59 -9.21 -10.80
N GLY A 94 4.60 -8.02 -10.20
CA GLY A 94 3.41 -7.31 -9.76
C GLY A 94 3.35 -5.94 -10.41
N ALA A 95 2.18 -5.53 -10.90
CA ALA A 95 1.98 -4.17 -11.38
C ALA A 95 1.16 -3.36 -10.35
N LEU A 96 1.71 -2.24 -9.95
CA LEU A 96 1.13 -1.31 -8.98
C LEU A 96 0.98 0.08 -9.62
N ALA A 97 -0.09 0.77 -9.28
CA ALA A 97 -0.31 2.15 -9.67
C ALA A 97 -0.80 3.00 -8.49
N LEU A 98 -0.29 4.21 -8.39
CA LEU A 98 -0.73 5.21 -7.43
C LEU A 98 -1.22 6.43 -8.21
N ARG A 99 -2.45 6.83 -7.93
CA ARG A 99 -3.06 8.04 -8.44
C ARG A 99 -3.10 9.09 -7.33
N LEU A 100 -2.67 10.31 -7.66
CA LEU A 100 -2.83 11.48 -6.83
C LEU A 100 -3.91 12.37 -7.44
N ASP A 101 -4.92 12.69 -6.65
CA ASP A 101 -5.93 13.70 -6.95
C ASP A 101 -5.72 14.89 -6.00
N PRO A 102 -5.09 15.99 -6.50
CA PRO A 102 -4.87 17.19 -5.69
C PRO A 102 -6.19 17.82 -5.25
N GLY A 103 -6.25 18.21 -4.00
CA GLY A 103 -7.46 18.79 -3.39
C GLY A 103 -7.16 19.88 -2.37
N LYS A 104 -8.21 20.46 -1.84
CA LYS A 104 -8.15 21.41 -0.72
C LYS A 104 -9.25 21.05 0.29
N PRO A 105 -8.93 20.88 1.55
CA PRO A 105 -7.62 21.05 2.20
C PRO A 105 -6.70 19.82 2.10
N TYR A 106 -7.11 18.71 1.49
CA TYR A 106 -6.36 17.46 1.46
C TYR A 106 -6.24 16.90 0.04
N ASP A 107 -5.07 16.34 -0.25
CA ASP A 107 -4.86 15.50 -1.44
C ASP A 107 -5.39 14.08 -1.19
N THR A 108 -5.88 13.43 -2.25
CA THR A 108 -6.33 12.04 -2.20
C THR A 108 -5.37 11.15 -2.96
N TYR A 109 -4.91 10.10 -2.30
CA TYR A 109 -4.06 9.05 -2.88
C TYR A 109 -4.88 7.78 -3.06
N THR A 110 -4.90 7.26 -4.28
CA THR A 110 -5.60 6.00 -4.59
C THR A 110 -4.64 4.99 -5.16
N ALA A 111 -4.52 3.87 -4.48
CA ALA A 111 -3.63 2.78 -4.83
C ALA A 111 -4.39 1.65 -5.54
N TYR A 112 -3.81 1.14 -6.62
CA TYR A 112 -4.35 0.06 -7.43
C TYR A 112 -3.31 -1.04 -7.62
N PHE A 113 -3.77 -2.27 -7.75
CA PHE A 113 -2.96 -3.39 -8.22
C PHE A 113 -3.58 -4.00 -9.47
N TYR A 114 -2.75 -4.59 -10.31
CA TYR A 114 -3.23 -5.32 -11.49
C TYR A 114 -3.54 -6.77 -11.13
N ASP A 115 -4.78 -7.16 -11.28
CA ASP A 115 -5.23 -8.53 -11.11
C ASP A 115 -5.01 -9.30 -12.42
N GLN A 116 -3.98 -10.15 -12.45
CA GLN A 116 -3.60 -10.92 -13.65
C GLN A 116 -4.66 -11.96 -14.03
N THR A 117 -5.46 -12.42 -13.09
CA THR A 117 -6.53 -13.41 -13.34
C THR A 117 -7.73 -12.77 -14.01
N LEU A 118 -8.07 -11.57 -13.58
CA LEU A 118 -9.21 -10.81 -14.14
C LEU A 118 -8.77 -9.84 -15.26
N GLU A 119 -7.47 -9.75 -15.53
CA GLU A 119 -6.88 -8.85 -16.52
C GLU A 119 -7.34 -7.39 -16.36
N THR A 120 -7.43 -6.92 -15.11
CA THR A 120 -7.93 -5.57 -14.81
C THR A 120 -7.24 -4.94 -13.60
N TRP A 121 -7.27 -3.61 -13.55
CA TRP A 121 -6.86 -2.85 -12.38
C TRP A 121 -7.94 -2.88 -11.31
N ARG A 122 -7.54 -3.19 -10.10
CA ARG A 122 -8.44 -3.22 -8.94
C ARG A 122 -7.98 -2.23 -7.88
N LEU A 123 -8.96 -1.61 -7.22
CA LEU A 123 -8.70 -0.77 -6.07
C LEU A 123 -8.05 -1.59 -4.95
N PHE A 124 -6.93 -1.07 -4.44
CA PHE A 124 -6.33 -1.54 -3.20
C PHE A 124 -6.85 -0.73 -2.02
N ALA A 125 -6.57 0.56 -2.01
CA ALA A 125 -7.04 1.48 -0.98
C ALA A 125 -7.01 2.93 -1.49
N SER A 126 -7.78 3.79 -0.85
CA SER A 126 -7.72 5.24 -1.04
C SER A 126 -7.66 5.92 0.32
N GLY A 127 -6.87 6.98 0.41
CA GLY A 127 -6.70 7.78 1.62
C GLY A 127 -6.42 9.25 1.33
N ARG A 128 -6.57 10.09 2.33
CA ARG A 128 -6.32 11.54 2.29
C ARG A 128 -5.49 12.00 3.49
#